data_a19aa78ee6be46f239b9aa3bb90ab2a9
#
_entry.id   a19aa78ee6be46f239b9aa3bb90ab2a9
#
_cell.length_a   1.000
_cell.length_b   1.000
_cell.length_c   1.000
_cell.angle_alpha   90.00
_cell.angle_beta   90.00
_cell.angle_gamma   90.00
#
_symmetry.space_group_name_H-M   'P 1'
#
loop_
_entity.id
_entity.type
_entity.pdbx_description
1 polymer ?
#
loop_
_entity_poly.entity_id
_entity_poly.type
_entity_poly.pdbx_seq_one_letter_code
_entity_poly.pdbx_strand_id
1 'polypeptide(L)'
;MKKARLLLLIIPFSFAVYCSPHYAEYKITLKNVDYVNTPDNDQSKKKIVLFQEKGDLKSAFEDEKIKIIWTPTPSRFLFIITNKTQDTMKITWEQAAYIDENGSVRKVMHSAMVFAEKNVSHLPTAFASDSSVSGFILPTDNVYWVSGDMAGWRKKPLFPYYNRTSAEDLMVEVKEYKGKSVQVLLPIDVKNSIYNYRFTFKISDVVLKE
;
A
#
# COMPACT_ATOMS: atom_id res chain seq x y z
N MET A 1 22.33 65.12 41.34
CA MET A 1 21.99 64.59 39.99
C MET A 1 22.42 63.13 39.92
N LYS A 2 21.42 62.20 40.02
CA LYS A 2 21.67 60.75 39.94
C LYS A 2 21.55 60.29 38.51
N LYS A 3 22.63 59.79 37.91
CA LYS A 3 22.64 59.24 36.54
C LYS A 3 22.02 57.84 36.59
N ALA A 4 20.85 57.64 35.99
CA ALA A 4 20.26 56.33 35.77
C ALA A 4 21.01 55.63 34.65
N ARG A 5 21.62 54.46 34.95
CA ARG A 5 22.22 53.55 33.94
C ARG A 5 21.08 52.66 33.38
N LEU A 6 20.72 52.87 32.13
CA LEU A 6 19.81 52.01 31.38
C LEU A 6 20.55 50.71 31.00
N LEU A 7 20.17 49.59 31.62
CA LEU A 7 20.70 48.29 31.34
C LEU A 7 19.88 47.71 30.14
N LEU A 8 20.49 47.69 28.95
CA LEU A 8 19.86 47.10 27.75
C LEU A 8 19.97 45.56 27.87
N LEU A 9 18.86 44.90 28.16
CA LEU A 9 18.76 43.43 28.18
C LEU A 9 18.64 42.97 26.74
N ILE A 10 19.74 42.45 26.16
CA ILE A 10 19.72 41.77 24.86
C ILE A 10 19.20 40.36 25.08
N ILE A 11 17.94 40.13 24.72
CA ILE A 11 17.33 38.77 24.69
C ILE A 11 17.84 38.08 23.43
N PRO A 12 18.60 37.00 23.52
CA PRO A 12 18.97 36.23 22.31
C PRO A 12 17.72 35.59 21.73
N PHE A 13 17.31 36.05 20.56
CA PHE A 13 16.23 35.46 19.78
C PHE A 13 16.81 34.16 19.17
N SER A 14 16.65 33.04 19.90
CA SER A 14 17.02 31.73 19.38
C SER A 14 16.04 31.37 18.26
N PHE A 15 16.47 31.52 17.02
CA PHE A 15 15.77 30.93 15.87
C PHE A 15 15.87 29.40 16.02
N ALA A 16 14.83 28.78 16.56
CA ALA A 16 14.64 27.35 16.43
C ALA A 16 14.37 27.09 14.93
N VAL A 17 15.37 26.59 14.23
CA VAL A 17 15.18 26.04 12.89
C VAL A 17 14.31 24.81 13.05
N TYR A 18 13.01 24.97 12.85
CA TYR A 18 12.09 23.84 12.73
C TYR A 18 12.42 23.09 11.45
N CYS A 19 13.15 21.99 11.61
CA CYS A 19 13.38 21.06 10.52
C CYS A 19 12.03 20.31 10.27
N SER A 20 11.26 20.78 9.30
CA SER A 20 10.02 20.12 8.92
C SER A 20 10.37 18.79 8.22
N PRO A 21 9.73 17.69 8.60
CA PRO A 21 9.97 16.42 7.92
C PRO A 21 9.48 16.48 6.47
N HIS A 22 10.25 15.87 5.57
CA HIS A 22 9.92 15.80 4.15
C HIS A 22 9.19 14.49 3.84
N TYR A 23 8.13 14.57 3.04
CA TYR A 23 7.31 13.43 2.63
C TYR A 23 7.28 13.29 1.11
N ALA A 24 7.26 12.05 0.64
CA ALA A 24 7.02 11.75 -0.76
C ALA A 24 5.60 11.21 -0.95
N GLU A 25 4.89 11.79 -1.90
CA GLU A 25 3.59 11.31 -2.37
C GLU A 25 3.76 10.58 -3.70
N TYR A 26 3.26 9.35 -3.76
CA TYR A 26 3.32 8.48 -4.93
C TYR A 26 1.98 8.47 -5.65
N LYS A 27 1.99 8.73 -6.97
CA LYS A 27 0.83 8.50 -7.84
C LYS A 27 0.87 7.08 -8.38
N ILE A 28 0.23 6.17 -7.65
CA ILE A 28 0.16 4.74 -7.98
C ILE A 28 -1.22 4.43 -8.53
N THR A 29 -1.28 3.92 -9.77
CA THR A 29 -2.55 3.63 -10.46
C THR A 29 -2.58 2.20 -10.97
N LEU A 30 -3.74 1.54 -10.93
CA LEU A 30 -3.96 0.25 -11.57
C LEU A 30 -3.87 0.41 -13.09
N LYS A 31 -2.92 -0.28 -13.71
CA LYS A 31 -2.66 -0.18 -15.14
C LYS A 31 -3.33 -1.32 -15.92
N ASN A 32 -3.26 -2.52 -15.37
CA ASN A 32 -3.78 -3.73 -16.03
C ASN A 32 -4.22 -4.77 -15.01
N VAL A 33 -5.12 -5.67 -15.43
CA VAL A 33 -5.51 -6.86 -14.69
C VAL A 33 -5.50 -8.05 -15.64
N ASP A 34 -4.65 -9.03 -15.33
CA ASP A 34 -4.52 -10.28 -16.06
C ASP A 34 -5.09 -11.44 -15.25
N TYR A 35 -5.56 -12.47 -15.94
CA TYR A 35 -5.88 -13.76 -15.35
C TYR A 35 -4.75 -14.73 -15.62
N VAL A 36 -4.19 -15.32 -14.57
CA VAL A 36 -3.06 -16.24 -14.63
C VAL A 36 -3.58 -17.65 -14.40
N ASN A 37 -3.37 -18.57 -15.37
CA ASN A 37 -3.78 -19.98 -15.26
C ASN A 37 -5.26 -20.16 -14.86
N THR A 38 -6.14 -19.38 -15.43
CA THR A 38 -7.57 -19.41 -15.16
C THR A 38 -8.29 -20.24 -16.21
N PRO A 39 -9.26 -21.10 -15.85
CA PRO A 39 -9.93 -22.00 -16.79
C PRO A 39 -10.69 -21.28 -17.91
N ASP A 40 -11.20 -20.08 -17.61
CA ASP A 40 -11.97 -19.25 -18.54
C ASP A 40 -11.17 -18.00 -18.93
N ASN A 41 -10.86 -17.95 -20.22
CA ASN A 41 -10.18 -16.80 -20.82
C ASN A 41 -11.22 -15.72 -21.23
N ASP A 42 -12.25 -15.53 -20.38
CA ASP A 42 -13.30 -14.58 -20.66
C ASP A 42 -12.78 -13.14 -20.51
N GLN A 43 -12.42 -12.56 -21.65
CA GLN A 43 -11.95 -11.18 -21.76
C GLN A 43 -13.12 -10.17 -21.81
N SER A 44 -14.35 -10.64 -21.73
CA SER A 44 -15.54 -9.81 -21.87
C SER A 44 -15.74 -8.91 -20.64
N LYS A 45 -15.80 -7.60 -20.89
CA LYS A 45 -16.24 -6.53 -19.98
C LYS A 45 -15.34 -6.20 -18.76
N LYS A 46 -14.02 -6.26 -18.91
CA LYS A 46 -13.13 -5.69 -17.90
C LYS A 46 -13.20 -4.16 -17.93
N LYS A 47 -13.44 -3.55 -16.78
CA LYS A 47 -13.47 -2.09 -16.64
C LYS A 47 -12.50 -1.65 -15.56
N ILE A 48 -11.56 -0.77 -15.91
CA ILE A 48 -10.68 -0.07 -14.96
C ILE A 48 -11.08 1.39 -14.94
N VAL A 49 -11.33 1.94 -13.75
CA VAL A 49 -11.66 3.36 -13.53
C VAL A 49 -10.73 3.94 -12.49
N LEU A 50 -10.14 5.08 -12.80
CA LEU A 50 -9.35 5.89 -11.88
C LEU A 50 -10.22 7.02 -11.36
N PHE A 51 -10.22 7.25 -10.06
CA PHE A 51 -10.96 8.34 -9.43
C PHE A 51 -10.27 8.83 -8.15
N GLN A 52 -10.66 10.00 -7.69
CA GLN A 52 -10.18 10.57 -6.44
C GLN A 52 -11.33 10.66 -5.43
N GLU A 53 -11.09 10.22 -4.22
CA GLU A 53 -12.04 10.32 -3.13
C GLU A 53 -11.35 10.71 -1.82
N LYS A 54 -11.82 11.78 -1.18
CA LYS A 54 -11.26 12.32 0.07
C LYS A 54 -9.75 12.61 0.02
N GLY A 55 -9.25 13.00 -1.16
CA GLY A 55 -7.83 13.26 -1.38
C GLY A 55 -7.01 12.04 -1.84
N ASP A 56 -7.50 10.82 -1.63
CA ASP A 56 -6.82 9.60 -2.06
C ASP A 56 -7.08 9.28 -3.53
N LEU A 57 -6.02 8.88 -4.24
CA LEU A 57 -6.11 8.36 -5.60
C LEU A 57 -6.48 6.88 -5.55
N LYS A 58 -7.63 6.52 -6.11
CA LYS A 58 -8.19 5.17 -6.11
C LYS A 58 -8.33 4.62 -7.51
N SER A 59 -8.21 3.29 -7.63
CA SER A 59 -8.48 2.56 -8.87
C SER A 59 -9.51 1.48 -8.62
N ALA A 60 -10.59 1.48 -9.40
CA ALA A 60 -11.56 0.40 -9.40
C ALA A 60 -11.32 -0.52 -10.59
N PHE A 61 -11.40 -1.82 -10.36
CA PHE A 61 -11.54 -2.83 -11.40
C PHE A 61 -12.86 -3.55 -11.21
N GLU A 62 -13.51 -3.86 -12.30
CA GLU A 62 -14.77 -4.60 -12.32
C GLU A 62 -14.82 -5.55 -13.51
N ASP A 63 -15.24 -6.78 -13.24
CA ASP A 63 -15.61 -7.78 -14.24
C ASP A 63 -16.99 -8.41 -13.90
N GLU A 64 -17.29 -9.58 -14.43
CA GLU A 64 -18.55 -10.29 -14.16
C GLU A 64 -18.60 -10.90 -12.74
N LYS A 65 -17.44 -11.19 -12.13
CA LYS A 65 -17.34 -11.89 -10.85
C LYS A 65 -17.11 -10.96 -9.68
N ILE A 66 -16.22 -9.98 -9.85
CA ILE A 66 -15.82 -9.08 -8.75
C ILE A 66 -15.88 -7.61 -9.15
N LYS A 67 -16.04 -6.77 -8.13
CA LYS A 67 -15.63 -5.38 -8.17
C LYS A 67 -14.61 -5.15 -7.06
N ILE A 68 -13.45 -4.60 -7.38
CA ILE A 68 -12.43 -4.29 -6.38
C ILE A 68 -11.99 -2.83 -6.50
N ILE A 69 -11.91 -2.13 -5.37
CA ILE A 69 -11.41 -0.76 -5.27
C ILE A 69 -10.09 -0.82 -4.52
N TRP A 70 -9.05 -0.33 -5.16
CA TRP A 70 -7.71 -0.24 -4.60
C TRP A 70 -7.39 1.19 -4.17
N THR A 71 -6.77 1.33 -3.00
CA THR A 71 -6.16 2.57 -2.51
C THR A 71 -4.71 2.27 -2.15
N PRO A 72 -3.78 2.34 -3.14
CA PRO A 72 -2.37 2.15 -2.89
C PRO A 72 -1.81 3.27 -2.01
N THR A 73 -0.97 2.90 -1.04
CA THR A 73 -0.22 3.84 -0.21
C THR A 73 1.26 3.48 -0.23
N PRO A 74 2.18 4.36 0.18
CA PRO A 74 3.61 4.01 0.28
C PRO A 74 3.90 2.84 1.22
N SER A 75 3.00 2.52 2.14
CA SER A 75 3.21 1.48 3.15
C SER A 75 2.46 0.18 2.89
N ARG A 76 1.37 0.20 2.12
CA ARG A 76 0.52 -0.98 1.85
C ARG A 76 -0.51 -0.70 0.76
N PHE A 77 -1.09 -1.76 0.21
CA PHE A 77 -2.23 -1.68 -0.70
C PHE A 77 -3.52 -1.94 0.07
N LEU A 78 -4.36 -0.91 0.23
CA LEU A 78 -5.70 -1.07 0.78
C LEU A 78 -6.65 -1.51 -0.33
N PHE A 79 -7.66 -2.33 0.00
CA PHE A 79 -8.67 -2.75 -0.96
C PHE A 79 -10.05 -2.93 -0.31
N ILE A 80 -11.08 -2.83 -1.15
CA ILE A 80 -12.44 -3.28 -0.88
C ILE A 80 -12.84 -4.15 -2.06
N ILE A 81 -13.14 -5.43 -1.82
CA ILE A 81 -13.60 -6.37 -2.85
C ILE A 81 -15.05 -6.74 -2.60
N THR A 82 -15.87 -6.70 -3.64
CA THR A 82 -17.29 -7.08 -3.64
C THR A 82 -17.49 -8.30 -4.52
N ASN A 83 -18.20 -9.28 -4.00
CA ASN A 83 -18.63 -10.46 -4.72
C ASN A 83 -19.89 -10.12 -5.55
N LYS A 84 -19.82 -10.28 -6.87
CA LYS A 84 -20.94 -10.04 -7.80
C LYS A 84 -21.65 -11.32 -8.23
N THR A 85 -21.17 -12.47 -7.76
CA THR A 85 -21.77 -13.77 -8.07
C THR A 85 -22.82 -14.16 -7.05
N GLN A 86 -23.62 -15.17 -7.37
CA GLN A 86 -24.60 -15.75 -6.45
C GLN A 86 -23.97 -16.74 -5.45
N ASP A 87 -22.67 -17.01 -5.58
CA ASP A 87 -21.98 -18.03 -4.79
C ASP A 87 -21.07 -17.39 -3.74
N THR A 88 -20.71 -18.16 -2.71
CA THR A 88 -19.68 -17.75 -1.77
C THR A 88 -18.32 -17.75 -2.46
N MET A 89 -17.60 -16.65 -2.32
CA MET A 89 -16.20 -16.51 -2.73
C MET A 89 -15.24 -16.69 -1.56
N LYS A 90 -14.00 -17.07 -1.86
CA LYS A 90 -12.91 -17.14 -0.87
C LYS A 90 -11.64 -16.53 -1.44
N ILE A 91 -11.00 -15.66 -0.69
CA ILE A 91 -9.63 -15.21 -1.01
C ILE A 91 -8.67 -16.24 -0.41
N THR A 92 -7.83 -16.86 -1.25
CA THR A 92 -6.86 -17.88 -0.85
C THR A 92 -5.50 -17.24 -0.56
N TRP A 93 -5.28 -16.79 0.68
CA TRP A 93 -4.12 -16.00 1.09
C TRP A 93 -2.78 -16.72 0.94
N GLU A 94 -2.74 -18.05 1.08
CA GLU A 94 -1.52 -18.84 0.92
C GLU A 94 -0.91 -18.75 -0.48
N GLN A 95 -1.72 -18.43 -1.47
CA GLN A 95 -1.32 -18.29 -2.87
C GLN A 95 -1.26 -16.82 -3.31
N ALA A 96 -1.66 -15.90 -2.43
CA ALA A 96 -1.58 -14.47 -2.69
C ALA A 96 -0.11 -14.00 -2.60
N ALA A 97 0.27 -13.08 -3.47
CA ALA A 97 1.64 -12.57 -3.51
C ALA A 97 1.69 -11.09 -3.87
N TYR A 98 2.72 -10.42 -3.36
CA TYR A 98 3.18 -9.14 -3.84
C TYR A 98 4.44 -9.34 -4.70
N ILE A 99 4.50 -8.73 -5.86
CA ILE A 99 5.65 -8.74 -6.76
C ILE A 99 6.18 -7.33 -6.82
N ASP A 100 7.40 -7.13 -6.33
CA ASP A 100 8.01 -5.81 -6.23
C ASP A 100 8.48 -5.27 -7.60
N GLU A 101 9.02 -4.06 -7.60
CA GLU A 101 9.49 -3.36 -8.80
C GLU A 101 10.70 -4.03 -9.49
N ASN A 102 11.32 -5.00 -8.83
CA ASN A 102 12.42 -5.81 -9.36
C ASN A 102 11.96 -7.20 -9.81
N GLY A 103 10.65 -7.51 -9.68
CA GLY A 103 10.07 -8.80 -10.03
C GLY A 103 10.20 -9.87 -8.93
N SER A 104 10.65 -9.50 -7.72
CA SER A 104 10.76 -10.44 -6.60
C SER A 104 9.39 -10.75 -6.01
N VAL A 105 9.06 -12.03 -5.91
CA VAL A 105 7.79 -12.52 -5.36
C VAL A 105 7.89 -12.64 -3.85
N ARG A 106 6.94 -12.03 -3.13
CA ARG A 106 6.91 -12.01 -1.66
C ARG A 106 5.57 -12.49 -1.13
N LYS A 107 5.60 -13.29 -0.07
CA LYS A 107 4.41 -13.62 0.73
C LYS A 107 3.76 -12.36 1.26
N VAL A 108 2.43 -12.39 1.44
CA VAL A 108 1.68 -11.23 1.91
C VAL A 108 1.02 -11.47 3.26
N MET A 109 0.93 -10.40 4.03
CA MET A 109 0.02 -10.25 5.17
C MET A 109 -1.25 -9.56 4.74
N HIS A 110 -2.33 -9.85 5.44
CA HIS A 110 -3.63 -9.20 5.29
C HIS A 110 -4.24 -8.80 6.65
N SER A 111 -5.36 -8.08 6.63
CA SER A 111 -5.95 -7.45 7.82
C SER A 111 -6.36 -8.38 8.96
N ALA A 112 -6.61 -9.66 8.67
CA ALA A 112 -6.99 -10.65 9.70
C ALA A 112 -5.80 -11.30 10.41
N MET A 113 -4.54 -10.92 10.07
CA MET A 113 -3.33 -11.52 10.63
C MET A 113 -2.78 -10.73 11.81
N VAL A 114 -2.28 -11.48 12.81
CA VAL A 114 -1.43 -10.93 13.86
C VAL A 114 0.04 -10.96 13.40
N PHE A 115 0.81 -9.93 13.70
CA PHE A 115 2.22 -9.83 13.24
C PHE A 115 3.10 -10.99 13.70
N ALA A 116 2.84 -11.53 14.89
CA ALA A 116 3.56 -12.69 15.41
C ALA A 116 3.34 -13.96 14.56
N GLU A 117 2.23 -14.04 13.84
CA GLU A 117 1.80 -15.18 13.03
C GLU A 117 2.07 -15.01 11.54
N LYS A 118 2.84 -14.00 11.13
CA LYS A 118 3.10 -13.67 9.73
C LYS A 118 3.66 -14.80 8.87
N ASN A 119 4.24 -15.82 9.48
CA ASN A 119 4.82 -16.99 8.82
C ASN A 119 3.95 -18.26 8.93
N VAL A 120 2.81 -18.19 9.62
CA VAL A 120 1.87 -19.31 9.75
C VAL A 120 0.99 -19.40 8.50
N SER A 121 0.43 -20.57 8.23
CA SER A 121 -0.54 -20.77 7.16
C SER A 121 -1.85 -20.01 7.44
N HIS A 122 -2.41 -19.38 6.41
CA HIS A 122 -3.57 -18.48 6.57
C HIS A 122 -4.83 -19.12 6.01
N LEU A 123 -5.88 -19.10 6.83
CA LEU A 123 -7.19 -19.54 6.39
C LEU A 123 -7.74 -18.58 5.32
N PRO A 124 -8.44 -19.12 4.30
CA PRO A 124 -9.12 -18.29 3.32
C PRO A 124 -10.16 -17.37 3.96
N THR A 125 -10.32 -16.17 3.42
CA THR A 125 -11.39 -15.25 3.81
C THR A 125 -12.60 -15.51 2.92
N ALA A 126 -13.67 -16.07 3.48
CA ALA A 126 -14.92 -16.32 2.77
C ALA A 126 -15.86 -15.10 2.87
N PHE A 127 -16.59 -14.80 1.78
CA PHE A 127 -17.61 -13.75 1.73
C PHE A 127 -18.76 -14.14 0.79
N ALA A 128 -19.98 -13.86 1.25
CA ALA A 128 -21.22 -14.27 0.59
C ALA A 128 -21.48 -13.48 -0.71
N SER A 129 -22.50 -13.91 -1.48
CA SER A 129 -23.08 -13.14 -2.59
C SER A 129 -23.39 -11.72 -2.16
N ASP A 130 -23.14 -10.75 -3.05
CA ASP A 130 -23.42 -9.32 -2.88
C ASP A 130 -22.79 -8.67 -1.64
N SER A 131 -21.85 -9.37 -0.98
CA SER A 131 -21.13 -8.84 0.17
C SER A 131 -19.75 -8.32 -0.21
N SER A 132 -19.15 -7.52 0.69
CA SER A 132 -17.83 -6.93 0.49
C SER A 132 -16.90 -7.24 1.64
N VAL A 133 -15.62 -7.40 1.33
CA VAL A 133 -14.53 -7.53 2.30
C VAL A 133 -13.56 -6.38 2.06
N SER A 134 -13.16 -5.71 3.14
CA SER A 134 -12.10 -4.70 3.13
C SER A 134 -10.85 -5.21 3.82
N GLY A 135 -9.70 -4.78 3.33
CA GLY A 135 -8.44 -5.20 3.91
C GLY A 135 -7.23 -4.46 3.35
N PHE A 136 -6.07 -4.99 3.67
CA PHE A 136 -4.81 -4.53 3.12
C PHE A 136 -3.93 -5.71 2.69
N ILE A 137 -2.97 -5.42 1.82
CA ILE A 137 -1.90 -6.31 1.41
C ILE A 137 -0.57 -5.62 1.72
N LEU A 138 0.31 -6.33 2.41
CA LEU A 138 1.65 -5.92 2.79
C LEU A 138 2.57 -7.14 2.73
N PRO A 139 3.78 -7.09 2.13
CA PRO A 139 4.73 -8.18 2.20
C PRO A 139 5.09 -8.54 3.65
N THR A 140 5.17 -9.83 3.95
CA THR A 140 5.52 -10.32 5.30
C THR A 140 6.89 -9.82 5.77
N ASP A 141 7.83 -9.65 4.84
CA ASP A 141 9.19 -9.17 5.10
C ASP A 141 9.24 -7.71 5.54
N ASN A 142 8.19 -6.94 5.21
CA ASN A 142 8.06 -5.55 5.65
C ASN A 142 7.63 -5.42 7.12
N VAL A 143 7.38 -6.53 7.81
CA VAL A 143 7.04 -6.57 9.24
C VAL A 143 8.14 -7.33 9.98
N TYR A 144 8.78 -6.69 10.95
CA TYR A 144 9.91 -7.23 11.69
C TYR A 144 9.85 -6.85 13.17
N TRP A 145 10.50 -7.66 13.99
CA TRP A 145 10.64 -7.42 15.43
C TRP A 145 11.92 -6.66 15.72
N VAL A 146 11.84 -5.65 16.57
CA VAL A 146 13.00 -4.93 17.13
C VAL A 146 13.15 -5.34 18.59
N SER A 147 14.35 -5.76 18.98
CA SER A 147 14.71 -6.12 20.36
C SER A 147 15.32 -4.91 21.10
N GLY A 148 15.37 -4.96 22.44
CA GLY A 148 15.96 -3.93 23.31
C GLY A 148 14.92 -3.09 24.04
N ASP A 149 15.32 -1.92 24.56
CA ASP A 149 14.50 -1.07 25.43
C ASP A 149 13.18 -0.60 24.78
N MET A 150 13.15 -0.51 23.44
CA MET A 150 11.93 -0.20 22.68
C MET A 150 11.48 -1.40 21.84
N ALA A 151 11.54 -2.60 22.43
CA ALA A 151 11.12 -3.84 21.75
C ALA A 151 9.69 -3.75 21.21
N GLY A 152 9.47 -4.31 20.02
CA GLY A 152 8.14 -4.35 19.41
C GLY A 152 8.16 -4.56 17.90
N TRP A 153 6.99 -4.81 17.37
CA TRP A 153 6.79 -4.96 15.94
C TRP A 153 6.90 -3.61 15.21
N ARG A 154 7.64 -3.60 14.12
CA ARG A 154 7.81 -2.45 13.23
C ARG A 154 7.41 -2.82 11.81
N LYS A 155 7.06 -1.79 11.02
CA LYS A 155 6.74 -1.92 9.60
C LYS A 155 7.73 -1.10 8.79
N LYS A 156 8.32 -1.72 7.76
CA LYS A 156 9.03 -1.02 6.71
C LYS A 156 8.01 -0.65 5.63
N PRO A 157 8.00 0.58 5.09
CA PRO A 157 7.14 0.93 3.97
C PRO A 157 7.53 0.13 2.71
N LEU A 158 6.61 0.06 1.75
CA LEU A 158 6.85 -0.52 0.41
C LEU A 158 7.80 0.36 -0.39
N PHE A 159 7.61 1.67 -0.26
CA PHE A 159 8.41 2.69 -0.93
C PHE A 159 8.94 3.69 0.09
N PRO A 160 10.14 4.24 -0.10
CA PRO A 160 10.65 5.34 0.72
C PRO A 160 9.67 6.52 0.62
N TYR A 161 9.22 7.08 1.73
CA TYR A 161 8.27 8.20 1.67
C TYR A 161 8.52 9.28 2.71
N TYR A 162 9.58 9.13 3.52
CA TYR A 162 9.83 10.02 4.64
C TYR A 162 11.32 10.15 4.93
N ASN A 163 11.79 11.41 5.06
CA ASN A 163 13.12 11.71 5.55
C ASN A 163 13.04 12.90 6.53
N ARG A 164 13.77 12.82 7.65
CA ARG A 164 13.81 13.88 8.67
C ARG A 164 14.84 14.95 8.38
N THR A 165 15.85 14.65 7.58
CA THR A 165 17.06 15.47 7.50
C THR A 165 17.22 16.18 6.17
N SER A 166 16.79 15.57 5.04
CA SER A 166 17.07 16.13 3.72
C SER A 166 15.95 15.79 2.71
N ALA A 167 15.41 16.82 2.08
CA ALA A 167 14.51 16.70 0.93
C ALA A 167 15.26 16.14 -0.29
N GLU A 168 16.52 16.53 -0.47
CA GLU A 168 17.35 16.13 -1.62
C GLU A 168 17.64 14.63 -1.57
N ASP A 169 18.04 14.10 -0.40
CA ASP A 169 18.29 12.67 -0.22
C ASP A 169 17.03 11.85 -0.46
N LEU A 170 15.90 12.31 0.10
CA LEU A 170 14.60 11.66 -0.16
C LEU A 170 14.27 11.68 -1.66
N MET A 171 14.49 12.81 -2.35
CA MET A 171 14.19 12.93 -3.78
C MET A 171 15.08 11.99 -4.63
N VAL A 172 16.35 11.83 -4.28
CA VAL A 172 17.24 10.87 -4.96
C VAL A 172 16.70 9.46 -4.83
N GLU A 173 16.34 9.05 -3.60
CA GLU A 173 15.83 7.72 -3.30
C GLU A 173 14.49 7.42 -4.00
N VAL A 174 13.54 8.38 -3.99
CA VAL A 174 12.18 8.14 -4.52
C VAL A 174 12.09 8.24 -6.06
N LYS A 175 12.99 8.99 -6.70
CA LYS A 175 13.01 9.12 -8.18
C LYS A 175 13.16 7.79 -8.90
N GLU A 176 13.86 6.83 -8.30
CA GLU A 176 14.09 5.51 -8.88
C GLU A 176 12.79 4.71 -9.09
N TYR A 177 11.74 5.05 -8.34
CA TYR A 177 10.45 4.36 -8.43
C TYR A 177 9.54 4.90 -9.53
N LYS A 178 9.79 6.12 -10.03
CA LYS A 178 8.97 6.69 -11.11
C LYS A 178 9.07 5.86 -12.39
N GLY A 179 7.93 5.46 -12.92
CA GLY A 179 7.82 4.61 -14.12
C GLY A 179 7.87 3.12 -13.83
N LYS A 180 8.29 2.68 -12.63
CA LYS A 180 8.29 1.28 -12.22
C LYS A 180 6.87 0.77 -11.98
N SER A 181 6.73 -0.56 -11.97
CA SER A 181 5.47 -1.23 -11.71
C SER A 181 5.64 -2.28 -10.62
N VAL A 182 4.59 -2.48 -9.84
CA VAL A 182 4.48 -3.56 -8.86
C VAL A 182 3.19 -4.33 -9.10
N GLN A 183 3.10 -5.56 -8.61
CA GLN A 183 1.94 -6.41 -8.85
C GLN A 183 1.41 -7.02 -7.56
N VAL A 184 0.12 -7.26 -7.54
CA VAL A 184 -0.56 -8.06 -6.52
C VAL A 184 -1.23 -9.23 -7.22
N LEU A 185 -0.87 -10.45 -6.83
CA LEU A 185 -1.56 -11.68 -7.20
C LEU A 185 -2.59 -12.00 -6.11
N LEU A 186 -3.86 -12.08 -6.49
CA LEU A 186 -4.96 -12.36 -5.58
C LEU A 186 -5.80 -13.52 -6.12
N PRO A 187 -5.59 -14.75 -5.63
CA PRO A 187 -6.38 -15.91 -5.99
C PRO A 187 -7.75 -15.88 -5.32
N ILE A 188 -8.80 -16.01 -6.11
CA ILE A 188 -10.19 -16.02 -5.66
C ILE A 188 -10.84 -17.33 -6.09
N ASP A 189 -11.28 -18.11 -5.11
CA ASP A 189 -12.02 -19.35 -5.32
C ASP A 189 -13.52 -19.06 -5.38
N VAL A 190 -14.15 -19.54 -6.46
CA VAL A 190 -15.60 -19.54 -6.65
C VAL A 190 -16.01 -20.95 -7.07
N LYS A 191 -16.81 -21.65 -6.27
CA LYS A 191 -17.25 -23.03 -6.56
C LYS A 191 -16.07 -23.99 -6.85
N ASN A 192 -14.99 -23.93 -6.08
CA ASN A 192 -13.76 -24.70 -6.27
C ASN A 192 -13.02 -24.42 -7.61
N SER A 193 -13.33 -23.32 -8.26
CA SER A 193 -12.57 -22.78 -9.40
C SER A 193 -11.75 -21.58 -8.96
N ILE A 194 -10.43 -21.67 -9.06
CA ILE A 194 -9.52 -20.59 -8.63
C ILE A 194 -9.26 -19.65 -9.81
N TYR A 195 -9.62 -18.38 -9.63
CA TYR A 195 -9.36 -17.29 -10.53
C TYR A 195 -8.18 -16.46 -10.00
N ASN A 196 -7.04 -16.55 -10.67
CA ASN A 196 -5.82 -15.87 -10.27
C ASN A 196 -5.76 -14.47 -10.88
N TYR A 197 -6.25 -13.47 -10.17
CA TYR A 197 -6.18 -12.06 -10.58
C TYR A 197 -4.79 -11.51 -10.33
N ARG A 198 -4.12 -11.00 -11.36
CA ARG A 198 -2.86 -10.27 -11.25
C ARG A 198 -3.10 -8.80 -11.56
N PHE A 199 -3.11 -7.98 -10.53
CA PHE A 199 -3.26 -6.53 -10.60
C PHE A 199 -1.90 -5.88 -10.77
N THR A 200 -1.68 -5.18 -11.88
CA THR A 200 -0.43 -4.46 -12.16
C THR A 200 -0.63 -2.96 -11.91
N PHE A 201 0.11 -2.42 -10.96
CA PHE A 201 0.10 -1.01 -10.60
C PHE A 201 1.34 -0.32 -11.15
N LYS A 202 1.17 0.89 -11.70
CA LYS A 202 2.24 1.73 -12.18
C LYS A 202 2.42 2.95 -11.27
N ILE A 203 3.65 3.23 -10.89
CA ILE A 203 4.05 4.47 -10.23
C ILE A 203 4.28 5.50 -11.33
N SER A 204 3.27 6.34 -11.60
CA SER A 204 3.33 7.32 -12.69
C SER A 204 4.10 8.56 -12.32
N ASP A 205 4.11 8.93 -11.04
CA ASP A 205 4.80 10.11 -10.55
C ASP A 205 5.14 9.98 -9.06
N VAL A 206 6.15 10.73 -8.61
CA VAL A 206 6.51 10.90 -7.21
C VAL A 206 6.84 12.36 -6.97
N VAL A 207 6.19 13.00 -6.00
CA VAL A 207 6.39 14.40 -5.64
C VAL A 207 6.71 14.53 -4.16
N LEU A 208 7.60 15.46 -3.81
CA LEU A 208 7.82 15.83 -2.41
C LEU A 208 6.73 16.78 -1.95
N LYS A 209 6.32 16.63 -0.70
CA LYS A 209 5.47 17.56 0.04
C LYS A 209 6.22 18.07 1.27
N GLU A 210 6.08 19.34 1.52
CA GLU A 210 6.52 20.03 2.73
C GLU A 210 5.49 19.89 3.84
#